data_4a2292512909f1103967426750a232b7
#
_entry.id   4a2292512909f1103967426750a232b7
#
_cell.length_a   1.000
_cell.length_b   1.000
_cell.length_c   1.000
_cell.angle_alpha   90.00
_cell.angle_beta   90.00
_cell.angle_gamma   90.00
#
_symmetry.space_group_name_H-M   'P 1'
#
loop_
_entity.id
_entity.type
_entity.pdbx_description
1 polymer ?
#
loop_
_entity_poly.entity_id
_entity_poly.type
_entity_poly.pdbx_seq_one_letter_code
_entity_poly.pdbx_strand_id
1 'polypeptide(L)'
;MVKVEDFKFNMELETVTAYDSKNKKTVKYYNVPCSFDIETTSTEVSSNKFAFMYEWTFGIKSPQYICYGRTWDSFLKLCDKLIETYNLSLENRLIIYVHNLSYEFQFMRKFFKWDKVFAVDERKPIKAVTINGIEFRDSYILSGYSLAKLAENLVSHKIEKMVGDLDYKLIRNSQTELSEKELGYCNNDVEIVLDYIEEQITQYGNITKIPLTNTGRVRQFVKNKCLHSNTSHKKDSVGKNQRYTDLMKECSLSADEYTMLKRCFMGGFTHASMKWSGKTLENVASIDFTSSYPAVMLSEKYPMSKPIKVDLKKESFKELLNNSDVGLMFDCKLIGVHAKNSFESYLSDSKCFDTKGVIANNGRIFQADELTTTITDIDFRIIKACYDIDKVAVTNCYKFYMQYLPKPILQAILELYKNKTTLKGVEGSEVEYLLSKGMLNSVYGMCVTDIVRPENIYNGEWEKSPITEETTAEQIEKYNKSKNRFLYYAWGVWVTAWARRNLWTGILNIADDYIYSDTDSIKFLNYEK
;
A
#
# COMPACT_ATOMS: atom_id res chain seq x y z
N MET A 1 19.82 11.65 27.30
CA MET A 1 18.48 12.28 27.38
C MET A 1 18.43 13.25 28.56
N VAL A 2 17.82 14.41 28.38
CA VAL A 2 17.70 15.44 29.42
C VAL A 2 16.21 15.78 29.66
N LYS A 3 15.90 16.38 30.81
CA LYS A 3 14.55 16.91 31.03
C LYS A 3 14.30 18.10 30.09
N VAL A 4 13.07 18.32 29.68
CA VAL A 4 12.69 19.38 28.73
C VAL A 4 13.09 20.78 29.19
N GLU A 5 13.17 21.01 30.50
CA GLU A 5 13.60 22.28 31.09
C GLU A 5 15.08 22.61 30.80
N ASP A 6 15.92 21.56 30.67
CA ASP A 6 17.36 21.67 30.42
C ASP A 6 17.72 21.58 28.92
N PHE A 7 16.70 21.42 28.04
CA PHE A 7 16.93 21.25 26.61
C PHE A 7 17.41 22.54 25.94
N LYS A 8 18.51 22.43 25.18
CA LYS A 8 19.11 23.54 24.44
C LYS A 8 18.88 23.38 22.95
N PHE A 9 18.48 24.46 22.31
CA PHE A 9 18.24 24.50 20.86
C PHE A 9 19.52 24.86 20.10
N ASN A 10 19.77 24.16 18.99
CA ASN A 10 20.77 24.58 18.02
C ASN A 10 20.17 25.64 17.09
N MET A 11 20.76 26.80 17.04
CA MET A 11 20.29 27.93 16.22
C MET A 11 20.73 27.84 14.76
N GLU A 12 21.74 27.05 14.45
CA GLU A 12 22.34 26.91 13.10
C GLU A 12 21.90 25.65 12.38
N LEU A 13 20.60 25.55 12.07
CA LEU A 13 20.07 24.43 11.28
C LEU A 13 20.01 24.79 9.80
N GLU A 14 20.50 23.87 8.95
CA GLU A 14 20.35 23.97 7.50
C GLU A 14 18.88 23.99 7.10
N THR A 15 18.56 24.74 6.05
CA THR A 15 17.21 24.81 5.50
C THR A 15 17.20 24.50 4.01
N VAL A 16 16.11 23.87 3.56
CA VAL A 16 15.83 23.55 2.16
C VAL A 16 14.45 24.04 1.76
N THR A 17 14.21 24.18 0.48
CA THR A 17 12.92 24.65 -0.04
C THR A 17 12.25 23.60 -0.90
N ALA A 18 10.90 23.53 -0.82
CA ALA A 18 10.09 22.73 -1.72
C ALA A 18 8.94 23.56 -2.28
N TYR A 19 8.61 23.35 -3.56
CA TYR A 19 7.50 24.02 -4.21
C TYR A 19 6.19 23.25 -4.00
N ASP A 20 5.24 23.85 -3.31
CA ASP A 20 3.87 23.35 -3.20
C ASP A 20 3.07 23.73 -4.44
N SER A 21 2.91 22.79 -5.36
CA SER A 21 2.21 23.02 -6.63
C SER A 21 0.70 23.24 -6.47
N LYS A 22 0.08 22.82 -5.35
CA LYS A 22 -1.33 23.09 -5.07
C LYS A 22 -1.56 24.55 -4.70
N ASN A 23 -0.74 25.05 -3.78
CA ASN A 23 -0.87 26.42 -3.28
C ASN A 23 -0.01 27.42 -4.08
N LYS A 24 0.77 26.94 -5.07
CA LYS A 24 1.70 27.73 -5.89
C LYS A 24 2.67 28.56 -5.04
N LYS A 25 3.11 28.03 -3.91
CA LYS A 25 4.02 28.68 -2.96
C LYS A 25 5.26 27.84 -2.74
N THR A 26 6.37 28.50 -2.42
CA THR A 26 7.59 27.84 -1.93
C THR A 26 7.54 27.77 -0.42
N VAL A 27 7.73 26.59 0.13
CA VAL A 27 7.78 26.32 1.57
C VAL A 27 9.21 25.98 1.96
N LYS A 28 9.71 26.61 3.00
CA LYS A 28 11.02 26.35 3.60
C LYS A 28 10.89 25.26 4.67
N TYR A 29 11.89 24.39 4.76
CA TYR A 29 11.94 23.30 5.74
C TYR A 29 13.31 23.24 6.38
N TYR A 30 13.37 22.95 7.67
CA TYR A 30 14.61 22.60 8.35
C TYR A 30 15.05 21.19 7.94
N ASN A 31 16.29 21.07 7.45
CA ASN A 31 16.84 19.81 6.90
C ASN A 31 17.51 19.00 8.01
N VAL A 32 16.77 18.64 9.03
CA VAL A 32 17.25 17.96 10.22
C VAL A 32 16.31 16.83 10.63
N PRO A 33 16.80 15.64 11.02
CA PRO A 33 15.97 14.61 11.60
C PRO A 33 15.38 15.05 12.94
N CYS A 34 14.06 14.96 13.08
CA CYS A 34 13.37 15.09 14.35
C CYS A 34 12.44 13.91 14.55
N SER A 35 12.33 13.42 15.78
CA SER A 35 11.43 12.32 16.15
C SER A 35 10.70 12.63 17.45
N PHE A 36 9.51 12.04 17.59
CA PHE A 36 8.67 12.14 18.76
C PHE A 36 7.97 10.80 19.01
N ASP A 37 7.90 10.41 20.27
CA ASP A 37 7.24 9.20 20.73
C ASP A 37 6.55 9.44 22.07
N ILE A 38 5.54 8.61 22.41
CA ILE A 38 4.85 8.65 23.71
C ILE A 38 4.75 7.28 24.35
N GLU A 39 4.88 7.25 25.66
CA GLU A 39 4.56 6.08 26.46
C GLU A 39 3.20 6.26 27.14
N THR A 40 2.41 5.19 27.07
CA THR A 40 1.03 5.22 27.56
C THR A 40 0.75 4.08 28.54
N THR A 41 -0.19 4.33 29.43
CA THR A 41 -0.76 3.30 30.27
C THR A 41 -2.26 3.25 30.04
N SER A 42 -2.87 2.10 30.30
CA SER A 42 -4.31 1.93 30.22
C SER A 42 -4.88 1.47 31.54
N THR A 43 -6.04 1.97 31.87
CA THR A 43 -6.84 1.56 33.03
C THR A 43 -8.28 1.31 32.63
N GLU A 44 -8.97 0.50 33.40
CA GLU A 44 -10.38 0.19 33.19
C GLU A 44 -11.21 0.80 34.32
N VAL A 45 -12.20 1.60 33.97
CA VAL A 45 -13.17 2.20 34.91
C VAL A 45 -14.55 1.91 34.36
N SER A 46 -15.37 1.21 35.16
CA SER A 46 -16.76 0.86 34.80
C SER A 46 -16.88 0.19 33.42
N SER A 47 -16.03 -0.80 33.15
CA SER A 47 -15.94 -1.55 31.87
C SER A 47 -15.47 -0.73 30.63
N ASN A 48 -15.07 0.51 30.83
CA ASN A 48 -14.46 1.33 29.77
C ASN A 48 -12.94 1.36 29.94
N LYS A 49 -12.21 1.10 28.87
CA LYS A 49 -10.74 1.24 28.85
C LYS A 49 -10.36 2.68 28.51
N PHE A 50 -9.54 3.27 29.37
CA PHE A 50 -8.95 4.59 29.15
C PHE A 50 -7.44 4.42 29.02
N ALA A 51 -6.88 5.05 27.99
CA ALA A 51 -5.43 5.16 27.81
C ALA A 51 -5.01 6.62 27.96
N PHE A 52 -3.88 6.84 28.63
CA PHE A 52 -3.32 8.17 28.82
C PHE A 52 -1.79 8.12 28.76
N MET A 53 -1.21 9.19 28.26
CA MET A 53 0.22 9.37 28.15
C MET A 53 0.80 9.66 29.55
N TYR A 54 1.90 9.00 29.92
CA TYR A 54 2.62 9.25 31.15
C TYR A 54 4.04 9.77 30.92
N GLU A 55 4.55 9.64 29.70
CA GLU A 55 5.85 10.12 29.27
C GLU A 55 5.81 10.43 27.77
N TRP A 56 6.57 11.43 27.35
CA TRP A 56 6.88 11.70 25.94
C TRP A 56 8.36 11.99 25.79
N THR A 57 8.92 11.55 24.66
CA THR A 57 10.30 11.79 24.26
C THR A 57 10.34 12.53 22.93
N PHE A 58 11.19 13.54 22.82
CA PHE A 58 11.47 14.28 21.58
C PHE A 58 12.98 14.31 21.33
N GLY A 59 13.38 14.08 20.08
CA GLY A 59 14.75 14.18 19.63
C GLY A 59 14.91 15.03 18.37
N ILE A 60 16.06 15.72 18.30
CA ILE A 60 16.52 16.46 17.13
C ILE A 60 18.01 16.20 16.93
N LYS A 61 18.43 15.82 15.71
CA LYS A 61 19.79 15.36 15.43
C LYS A 61 20.66 16.48 14.82
N SER A 62 21.12 17.43 15.65
CA SER A 62 22.13 18.40 15.20
C SER A 62 22.63 19.32 16.34
N PRO A 63 23.72 19.02 17.03
CA PRO A 63 24.15 17.70 17.43
C PRO A 63 23.02 16.94 18.10
N GLN A 64 23.16 15.64 18.28
CA GLN A 64 22.07 14.80 18.80
C GLN A 64 21.62 15.25 20.19
N TYR A 65 20.39 15.72 20.31
CA TYR A 65 19.74 16.08 21.55
C TYR A 65 18.42 15.32 21.69
N ILE A 66 18.21 14.67 22.82
CA ILE A 66 16.95 14.01 23.17
C ILE A 66 16.51 14.51 24.53
N CYS A 67 15.26 14.95 24.62
CA CYS A 67 14.63 15.38 25.86
C CYS A 67 13.30 14.66 26.09
N TYR A 68 12.85 14.65 27.33
CA TYR A 68 11.59 14.05 27.72
C TYR A 68 10.80 14.94 28.68
N GLY A 69 9.52 14.65 28.76
CA GLY A 69 8.62 15.26 29.73
C GLY A 69 7.48 14.30 30.11
N ARG A 70 6.67 14.76 31.09
CA ARG A 70 5.69 13.88 31.74
C ARG A 70 4.24 14.33 31.55
N THR A 71 4.03 15.46 30.89
CA THR A 71 2.71 16.05 30.70
C THR A 71 2.56 16.66 29.31
N TRP A 72 1.35 16.76 28.81
CA TRP A 72 1.06 17.47 27.58
C TRP A 72 1.44 18.96 27.66
N ASP A 73 1.26 19.60 28.81
CA ASP A 73 1.66 21.00 29.01
C ASP A 73 3.15 21.22 28.79
N SER A 74 4.00 20.28 29.28
CA SER A 74 5.44 20.36 29.01
C SER A 74 5.79 20.15 27.54
N PHE A 75 5.05 19.27 26.83
CA PHE A 75 5.23 19.08 25.39
C PHE A 75 4.80 20.30 24.59
N LEU A 76 3.67 20.90 24.93
CA LEU A 76 3.21 22.12 24.26
C LEU A 76 4.18 23.29 24.47
N LYS A 77 4.76 23.44 25.66
CA LYS A 77 5.82 24.42 25.92
C LYS A 77 7.08 24.17 25.08
N LEU A 78 7.45 22.90 24.87
CA LEU A 78 8.53 22.55 23.93
C LEU A 78 8.15 22.98 22.49
N CYS A 79 6.93 22.68 22.05
CA CYS A 79 6.45 23.08 20.73
C CYS A 79 6.46 24.62 20.55
N ASP A 80 6.02 25.37 21.55
CA ASP A 80 6.05 26.83 21.53
C ASP A 80 7.49 27.35 21.40
N LYS A 81 8.43 26.81 22.17
CA LYS A 81 9.86 27.14 22.06
C LYS A 81 10.44 26.80 20.68
N LEU A 82 10.07 25.64 20.08
CA LEU A 82 10.47 25.28 18.72
C LEU A 82 9.94 26.30 17.69
N ILE A 83 8.67 26.72 17.84
CA ILE A 83 8.03 27.70 16.98
C ILE A 83 8.75 29.04 17.06
N GLU A 84 9.03 29.53 18.26
CA GLU A 84 9.74 30.78 18.50
C GLU A 84 11.18 30.73 17.99
N THR A 85 11.95 29.68 18.40
CA THR A 85 13.37 29.54 18.08
C THR A 85 13.62 29.48 16.59
N TYR A 86 12.79 28.70 15.87
CA TYR A 86 12.95 28.46 14.43
C TYR A 86 12.00 29.32 13.57
N ASN A 87 11.28 30.25 14.19
CA ASN A 87 10.30 31.10 13.49
C ASN A 87 9.39 30.30 12.56
N LEU A 88 8.78 29.22 13.12
CA LEU A 88 7.95 28.32 12.36
C LEU A 88 6.64 28.95 11.92
N SER A 89 6.18 28.57 10.74
CA SER A 89 4.92 29.01 10.14
C SER A 89 4.50 28.04 9.05
N LEU A 90 3.34 28.23 8.44
CA LEU A 90 2.91 27.43 7.28
C LEU A 90 3.90 27.49 6.10
N GLU A 91 4.72 28.54 6.00
CA GLU A 91 5.73 28.74 4.96
C GLU A 91 7.15 28.39 5.42
N ASN A 92 7.36 28.13 6.73
CA ASN A 92 8.64 27.72 7.32
C ASN A 92 8.40 26.59 8.32
N ARG A 93 8.70 25.34 7.96
CA ARG A 93 8.25 24.16 8.68
C ARG A 93 9.38 23.33 9.28
N LEU A 94 9.07 22.70 10.40
CA LEU A 94 9.86 21.64 11.01
C LEU A 94 9.10 20.32 10.88
N ILE A 95 9.76 19.28 10.32
CA ILE A 95 9.18 17.95 10.20
C ILE A 95 9.60 17.11 11.40
N ILE A 96 8.62 16.54 12.10
CA ILE A 96 8.82 15.60 13.20
C ILE A 96 8.26 14.24 12.79
N TYR A 97 9.10 13.21 12.79
CA TYR A 97 8.67 11.85 12.49
C TYR A 97 8.20 11.12 13.74
N VAL A 98 7.15 10.35 13.56
CA VAL A 98 6.51 9.53 14.60
C VAL A 98 6.40 8.11 14.07
N HIS A 99 6.78 7.10 14.85
CA HIS A 99 6.68 5.72 14.40
C HIS A 99 5.31 5.13 14.74
N ASN A 100 4.38 5.16 13.77
CA ASN A 100 2.95 4.87 13.88
C ASN A 100 2.12 6.09 14.35
N LEU A 101 2.25 7.21 13.63
CA LEU A 101 1.50 8.45 13.89
C LEU A 101 0.00 8.22 14.14
N SER A 102 -0.57 7.14 13.63
CA SER A 102 -1.97 6.77 13.86
C SER A 102 -2.31 6.60 15.35
N TYR A 103 -1.34 6.18 16.16
CA TYR A 103 -1.51 6.00 17.60
C TYR A 103 -1.37 7.33 18.33
N GLU A 104 -0.25 8.02 18.19
CA GLU A 104 0.07 9.27 18.89
C GLU A 104 -0.91 10.37 18.53
N PHE A 105 -1.38 10.42 17.28
CA PHE A 105 -2.35 11.41 16.83
C PHE A 105 -3.64 11.39 17.63
N GLN A 106 -4.11 10.22 18.09
CA GLN A 106 -5.34 10.13 18.88
C GLN A 106 -5.21 10.85 20.22
N PHE A 107 -4.01 10.85 20.81
CA PHE A 107 -3.74 11.54 22.06
C PHE A 107 -3.51 13.03 21.87
N MET A 108 -2.77 13.43 20.81
CA MET A 108 -2.38 14.84 20.64
C MET A 108 -3.38 15.69 19.83
N ARG A 109 -4.31 15.05 19.10
CA ARG A 109 -5.19 15.77 18.15
C ARG A 109 -5.98 16.92 18.71
N LYS A 110 -6.34 16.88 19.99
CA LYS A 110 -7.11 17.92 20.68
C LYS A 110 -6.27 19.11 21.16
N PHE A 111 -4.95 18.95 21.23
CA PHE A 111 -4.05 19.97 21.75
C PHE A 111 -3.55 20.94 20.68
N PHE A 112 -3.65 20.55 19.41
CA PHE A 112 -3.17 21.36 18.28
C PHE A 112 -4.32 21.88 17.41
N LYS A 113 -4.12 23.06 16.83
CA LYS A 113 -4.91 23.53 15.70
C LYS A 113 -4.25 23.06 14.42
N TRP A 114 -4.97 22.30 13.60
CA TRP A 114 -4.46 21.68 12.40
C TRP A 114 -4.79 22.54 11.16
N ASP A 115 -3.80 22.80 10.31
CA ASP A 115 -4.00 23.34 8.96
C ASP A 115 -4.44 22.24 8.00
N LYS A 116 -3.80 21.05 8.12
CA LYS A 116 -4.08 19.93 7.23
C LYS A 116 -3.71 18.60 7.87
N VAL A 117 -4.64 17.66 7.80
CA VAL A 117 -4.39 16.25 8.13
C VAL A 117 -4.61 15.41 6.88
N PHE A 118 -3.58 14.70 6.45
CA PHE A 118 -3.64 13.77 5.33
C PHE A 118 -3.65 12.34 5.84
N ALA A 119 -4.75 11.63 5.62
CA ALA A 119 -4.96 10.27 6.08
C ALA A 119 -5.30 9.34 4.92
N VAL A 120 -4.83 8.10 4.98
CA VAL A 120 -5.20 7.04 4.01
C VAL A 120 -6.53 6.41 4.35
N ASP A 121 -6.89 6.40 5.63
CA ASP A 121 -8.16 5.91 6.15
C ASP A 121 -8.50 6.71 7.41
N GLU A 122 -9.74 6.59 7.86
CA GLU A 122 -10.19 7.20 9.12
C GLU A 122 -9.24 6.80 10.26
N ARG A 123 -8.84 7.78 11.08
CA ARG A 123 -7.90 7.62 12.19
C ARG A 123 -6.48 7.16 11.81
N LYS A 124 -6.13 7.12 10.52
CA LYS A 124 -4.79 6.72 10.06
C LYS A 124 -4.09 7.87 9.31
N PRO A 125 -3.74 8.97 9.99
CA PRO A 125 -2.97 10.03 9.38
C PRO A 125 -1.57 9.57 9.03
N ILE A 126 -1.11 9.99 7.84
CA ILE A 126 0.28 9.81 7.40
C ILE A 126 1.08 11.11 7.63
N LYS A 127 0.37 12.22 7.58
CA LYS A 127 0.92 13.56 7.71
C LYS A 127 -0.10 14.48 8.33
N ALA A 128 0.32 15.25 9.36
CA ALA A 128 -0.50 16.27 10.00
C ALA A 128 0.31 17.56 10.17
N VAL A 129 -0.24 18.69 9.74
CA VAL A 129 0.42 20.00 9.78
C VAL A 129 -0.36 20.90 10.71
N THR A 130 0.32 21.48 11.70
CA THR A 130 -0.27 22.49 12.59
C THR A 130 -0.28 23.87 11.91
N ILE A 131 -1.17 24.76 12.32
CA ILE A 131 -1.21 26.14 11.82
C ILE A 131 0.11 26.91 12.05
N ASN A 132 0.93 26.47 13.02
CA ASN A 132 2.20 27.08 13.40
C ASN A 132 3.42 26.45 12.72
N GLY A 133 3.23 25.53 11.75
CA GLY A 133 4.32 25.02 10.92
C GLY A 133 5.05 23.78 11.45
N ILE A 134 4.60 23.15 12.53
CA ILE A 134 5.05 21.80 12.89
C ILE A 134 4.34 20.80 11.99
N GLU A 135 5.10 19.94 11.32
CA GLU A 135 4.60 18.93 10.40
C GLU A 135 4.95 17.52 10.92
N PHE A 136 3.99 16.77 11.42
CA PHE A 136 4.18 15.37 11.83
C PHE A 136 4.06 14.44 10.63
N ARG A 137 4.97 13.47 10.51
CA ARG A 137 4.97 12.42 9.47
C ARG A 137 5.15 11.04 10.07
N ASP A 138 4.52 10.04 9.46
CA ASP A 138 4.59 8.65 9.88
C ASP A 138 5.84 7.96 9.31
N SER A 139 6.73 7.45 10.19
CA SER A 139 7.91 6.69 9.78
C SER A 139 7.63 5.19 9.64
N TYR A 140 6.57 4.65 10.26
CA TYR A 140 6.15 3.26 10.07
C TYR A 140 5.63 3.03 8.65
N ILE A 141 4.74 3.90 8.15
CA ILE A 141 4.21 3.82 6.79
C ILE A 141 5.30 4.13 5.75
N LEU A 142 6.27 4.97 6.09
CA LEU A 142 7.43 5.25 5.25
C LEU A 142 8.37 4.06 5.10
N SER A 143 8.68 3.36 6.20
CA SER A 143 9.58 2.20 6.21
C SER A 143 8.87 0.91 5.80
N GLY A 144 7.64 0.71 6.27
CA GLY A 144 6.89 -0.54 6.18
C GLY A 144 7.36 -1.59 7.19
N TYR A 145 8.11 -1.20 8.23
CA TYR A 145 8.68 -2.10 9.24
C TYR A 145 8.28 -1.70 10.65
N SER A 146 8.19 -2.69 11.55
CA SER A 146 8.15 -2.42 12.99
C SER A 146 9.45 -1.75 13.45
N LEU A 147 9.41 -1.06 14.59
CA LEU A 147 10.58 -0.35 15.10
C LEU A 147 11.79 -1.28 15.34
N ALA A 148 11.54 -2.50 15.85
CA ALA A 148 12.58 -3.52 15.99
C ALA A 148 13.22 -3.88 14.65
N LYS A 149 12.41 -4.10 13.63
CA LYS A 149 12.90 -4.40 12.27
C LYS A 149 13.56 -3.19 11.63
N LEU A 150 13.14 -1.99 11.96
CA LEU A 150 13.77 -0.75 11.52
C LEU A 150 15.19 -0.62 12.11
N ALA A 151 15.35 -0.90 13.42
CA ALA A 151 16.64 -0.89 14.11
C ALA A 151 17.64 -1.90 13.50
N GLU A 152 17.20 -3.15 13.27
CA GLU A 152 18.02 -4.16 12.59
C GLU A 152 18.50 -3.71 11.19
N ASN A 153 17.72 -2.82 10.57
CA ASN A 153 17.90 -2.38 9.20
C ASN A 153 18.69 -1.06 9.06
N LEU A 154 19.13 -0.44 10.15
CA LEU A 154 20.01 0.72 10.10
C LEU A 154 21.40 0.32 9.58
N VAL A 155 21.94 1.13 8.69
CA VAL A 155 23.22 0.86 8.01
C VAL A 155 24.35 1.67 8.65
N SER A 156 24.12 2.95 8.91
CA SER A 156 25.15 3.89 9.39
C SER A 156 25.44 3.76 10.89
N HIS A 157 24.44 3.42 11.67
CA HIS A 157 24.55 3.25 13.12
C HIS A 157 23.64 2.11 13.57
N LYS A 158 24.23 0.96 13.91
CA LYS A 158 23.45 -0.19 14.36
C LYS A 158 23.04 -0.01 15.81
N ILE A 159 21.74 0.14 16.01
CA ILE A 159 21.10 0.21 17.32
C ILE A 159 20.25 -1.05 17.47
N GLU A 160 20.38 -1.76 18.56
CA GLU A 160 19.46 -2.84 18.89
C GLU A 160 18.21 -2.24 19.56
N LYS A 161 17.02 -2.63 19.06
CA LYS A 161 15.77 -2.28 19.74
C LYS A 161 15.79 -2.89 21.13
N MET A 162 15.73 -2.05 22.16
CA MET A 162 15.57 -2.52 23.52
C MET A 162 14.23 -3.24 23.65
N VAL A 163 14.27 -4.53 23.96
CA VAL A 163 13.06 -5.28 24.30
C VAL A 163 12.77 -4.99 25.76
N GLY A 164 11.74 -4.18 26.00
CA GLY A 164 11.39 -3.79 27.37
C GLY A 164 10.74 -4.94 28.12
N ASP A 165 11.30 -5.28 29.28
CA ASP A 165 10.55 -5.86 30.39
C ASP A 165 9.71 -4.74 31.07
N LEU A 166 9.05 -3.91 30.26
CA LEU A 166 8.09 -2.96 30.79
C LEU A 166 6.89 -3.76 31.27
N ASP A 167 6.65 -3.74 32.54
CA ASP A 167 5.41 -4.31 33.08
C ASP A 167 4.23 -3.44 32.64
N TYR A 168 3.62 -3.80 31.50
CA TYR A 168 2.45 -3.12 30.95
C TYR A 168 1.20 -3.20 31.84
N LYS A 169 1.24 -4.02 32.90
CA LYS A 169 0.16 -4.09 33.90
C LYS A 169 0.31 -3.01 34.97
N LEU A 170 1.48 -2.43 35.11
CA LEU A 170 1.72 -1.34 36.05
C LEU A 170 1.11 -0.04 35.49
N ILE A 171 0.15 0.51 36.24
CA ILE A 171 -0.45 1.80 35.88
C ILE A 171 0.52 2.90 36.27
N ARG A 172 1.03 3.62 35.26
CA ARG A 172 1.93 4.76 35.42
C ARG A 172 1.17 6.06 35.15
N ASN A 173 1.60 7.13 35.80
CA ASN A 173 1.12 8.48 35.57
C ASN A 173 2.28 9.48 35.59
N SER A 174 2.02 10.76 35.39
CA SER A 174 3.05 11.80 35.36
C SER A 174 3.88 11.94 36.65
N GLN A 175 3.40 11.41 37.78
CA GLN A 175 4.08 11.44 39.07
C GLN A 175 4.83 10.13 39.38
N THR A 176 4.60 9.07 38.63
CA THR A 176 5.31 7.80 38.79
C THR A 176 6.77 8.00 38.41
N GLU A 177 7.68 7.68 39.32
CA GLU A 177 9.12 7.73 39.06
C GLU A 177 9.49 6.68 38.00
N LEU A 178 10.25 7.09 36.97
CA LEU A 178 10.73 6.20 35.92
C LEU A 178 12.15 5.77 36.23
N SER A 179 12.41 4.49 36.05
CA SER A 179 13.76 3.93 36.17
C SER A 179 14.63 4.38 34.97
N GLU A 180 15.96 4.30 35.19
CA GLU A 180 16.91 4.56 34.07
C GLU A 180 16.70 3.60 32.91
N LYS A 181 16.25 2.35 33.16
CA LYS A 181 15.92 1.38 32.11
C LYS A 181 14.71 1.82 31.28
N GLU A 182 13.66 2.33 31.94
CA GLU A 182 12.48 2.85 31.24
C GLU A 182 12.82 4.09 30.40
N LEU A 183 13.57 5.02 30.95
CA LEU A 183 14.07 6.18 30.20
C LEU A 183 15.00 5.78 29.05
N GLY A 184 15.83 4.75 29.26
CA GLY A 184 16.68 4.19 28.20
C GLY A 184 15.87 3.59 27.05
N TYR A 185 14.75 2.93 27.37
CA TYR A 185 13.82 2.38 26.38
C TYR A 185 13.20 3.49 25.52
N CYS A 186 12.63 4.52 26.15
CA CYS A 186 12.03 5.67 25.46
C CYS A 186 13.05 6.41 24.57
N ASN A 187 14.28 6.58 25.08
CA ASN A 187 15.38 7.17 24.30
C ASN A 187 15.70 6.36 23.04
N ASN A 188 15.79 5.03 23.19
CA ASN A 188 16.14 4.12 22.12
C ASN A 188 15.12 4.18 20.96
N ASP A 189 13.82 4.29 21.26
CA ASP A 189 12.77 4.35 20.24
C ASP A 189 12.85 5.60 19.39
N VAL A 190 13.13 6.74 20.00
CA VAL A 190 13.34 8.01 19.29
C VAL A 190 14.65 7.99 18.50
N GLU A 191 15.73 7.44 19.06
CA GLU A 191 17.06 7.39 18.43
C GLU A 191 17.03 6.55 17.15
N ILE A 192 16.37 5.39 17.16
CA ILE A 192 16.18 4.56 15.96
C ILE A 192 15.52 5.35 14.81
N VAL A 193 14.49 6.13 15.12
CA VAL A 193 13.80 6.93 14.09
C VAL A 193 14.68 8.08 13.61
N LEU A 194 15.42 8.74 14.48
CA LEU A 194 16.37 9.81 14.10
C LEU A 194 17.42 9.31 13.12
N ASP A 195 18.06 8.16 13.43
CA ASP A 195 19.07 7.55 12.57
C ASP A 195 18.49 7.11 11.23
N TYR A 196 17.32 6.50 11.25
CA TYR A 196 16.61 6.14 10.01
C TYR A 196 16.34 7.35 9.12
N ILE A 197 15.87 8.45 9.67
CA ILE A 197 15.57 9.67 8.89
C ILE A 197 16.85 10.34 8.38
N GLU A 198 17.95 10.30 9.12
CA GLU A 198 19.25 10.77 8.64
C GLU A 198 19.72 9.98 7.41
N GLU A 199 19.60 8.65 7.46
CA GLU A 199 19.88 7.79 6.29
C GLU A 199 18.98 8.15 5.10
N GLN A 200 17.69 8.41 5.36
CA GLN A 200 16.78 8.84 4.29
C GLN A 200 17.16 10.21 3.72
N ILE A 201 17.56 11.18 4.54
CA ILE A 201 18.07 12.49 4.08
C ILE A 201 19.30 12.28 3.18
N THR A 202 20.23 11.45 3.60
CA THR A 202 21.43 11.09 2.82
C THR A 202 21.06 10.46 1.49
N GLN A 203 20.14 9.49 1.50
CA GLN A 203 19.70 8.77 0.29
C GLN A 203 18.96 9.67 -0.71
N TYR A 204 18.09 10.57 -0.23
CA TYR A 204 17.25 11.45 -1.08
C TYR A 204 17.83 12.85 -1.30
N GLY A 205 18.90 13.19 -0.59
CA GLY A 205 19.60 14.47 -0.65
C GLY A 205 19.02 15.56 0.25
N ASN A 206 17.76 15.48 0.67
CA ASN A 206 17.18 16.33 1.72
C ASN A 206 15.82 15.82 2.19
N ILE A 207 15.34 16.31 3.33
CA ILE A 207 14.13 15.89 4.03
C ILE A 207 12.84 16.08 3.20
N THR A 208 12.79 17.04 2.29
CA THR A 208 11.58 17.32 1.48
C THR A 208 11.37 16.32 0.35
N LYS A 209 12.42 15.61 -0.05
CA LYS A 209 12.40 14.60 -1.10
C LYS A 209 12.08 13.20 -0.59
N ILE A 210 12.09 13.00 0.72
CA ILE A 210 11.70 11.73 1.34
C ILE A 210 10.22 11.47 1.03
N PRO A 211 9.87 10.32 0.44
CA PRO A 211 8.47 9.95 0.20
C PRO A 211 7.68 9.85 1.52
N LEU A 212 6.38 10.07 1.48
CA LEU A 212 5.52 9.91 2.66
C LEU A 212 5.24 8.44 3.02
N THR A 213 5.39 7.53 2.05
CA THR A 213 5.06 6.11 2.22
C THR A 213 6.03 5.24 1.43
N ASN A 214 6.19 3.98 1.85
CA ASN A 214 6.99 3.00 1.09
C ASN A 214 6.43 2.80 -0.33
N THR A 215 5.11 2.71 -0.49
CA THR A 215 4.46 2.64 -1.82
C THR A 215 4.74 3.88 -2.67
N GLY A 216 4.83 5.06 -2.03
CA GLY A 216 5.23 6.31 -2.69
C GLY A 216 6.64 6.27 -3.27
N ARG A 217 7.57 5.59 -2.60
CA ARG A 217 8.95 5.34 -3.06
C ARG A 217 8.97 4.57 -4.38
N VAL A 218 8.29 3.43 -4.40
CA VAL A 218 8.17 2.59 -5.60
C VAL A 218 7.49 3.34 -6.74
N ARG A 219 6.42 4.06 -6.39
CA ARG A 219 5.66 4.87 -7.35
C ARG A 219 6.54 5.93 -8.01
N GLN A 220 7.39 6.61 -7.25
CA GLN A 220 8.32 7.60 -7.77
C GLN A 220 9.36 6.98 -8.71
N PHE A 221 9.93 5.84 -8.32
CA PHE A 221 10.90 5.10 -9.12
C PHE A 221 10.31 4.69 -10.48
N VAL A 222 9.16 3.99 -10.48
CA VAL A 222 8.52 3.52 -11.72
C VAL A 222 8.03 4.70 -12.57
N LYS A 223 7.43 5.72 -11.95
CA LYS A 223 6.99 6.94 -12.64
C LYS A 223 8.13 7.62 -13.38
N ASN A 224 9.27 7.78 -12.74
CA ASN A 224 10.43 8.41 -13.37
C ASN A 224 10.90 7.65 -14.61
N LYS A 225 10.95 6.32 -14.56
CA LYS A 225 11.27 5.50 -15.72
C LYS A 225 10.25 5.62 -16.86
N CYS A 226 8.97 5.75 -16.53
CA CYS A 226 7.89 5.83 -17.52
C CYS A 226 7.79 7.20 -18.19
N LEU A 227 7.84 8.28 -17.41
CA LEU A 227 7.53 9.62 -17.88
C LEU A 227 8.78 10.42 -18.34
N HIS A 228 9.98 9.95 -18.00
CA HIS A 228 11.22 10.61 -18.39
C HIS A 228 12.03 9.73 -19.35
N SER A 229 12.74 10.36 -20.27
CA SER A 229 13.56 9.69 -21.27
C SER A 229 15.01 10.18 -21.13
N ASN A 230 15.96 9.25 -21.13
CA ASN A 230 17.40 9.56 -21.10
C ASN A 230 17.93 10.01 -22.49
N THR A 231 17.06 10.22 -23.48
CA THR A 231 17.45 10.55 -24.86
C THR A 231 17.63 12.05 -25.12
N SER A 232 17.78 12.86 -24.08
CA SER A 232 18.16 14.26 -24.25
C SER A 232 19.65 14.36 -24.61
N HIS A 233 19.96 14.95 -25.77
CA HIS A 233 21.33 15.26 -26.19
C HIS A 233 22.00 16.37 -25.34
N LYS A 234 21.30 16.95 -24.39
CA LYS A 234 21.86 17.87 -23.41
C LYS A 234 22.14 17.12 -22.11
N LYS A 235 23.38 17.12 -21.67
CA LYS A 235 23.90 16.38 -20.50
C LYS A 235 23.08 16.55 -19.19
N ASP A 236 22.23 17.57 -19.06
CA ASP A 236 21.54 17.94 -17.83
C ASP A 236 20.01 18.04 -17.96
N SER A 237 19.40 17.68 -19.10
CA SER A 237 17.94 17.74 -19.26
C SER A 237 17.33 16.34 -19.49
N VAL A 238 16.55 15.89 -18.52
CA VAL A 238 15.74 14.68 -18.68
C VAL A 238 14.53 15.01 -19.56
N GLY A 239 14.47 14.47 -20.78
CA GLY A 239 13.37 14.68 -21.71
C GLY A 239 12.08 13.99 -21.23
N LYS A 240 10.92 14.50 -21.67
CA LYS A 240 9.64 13.82 -21.46
C LYS A 240 9.52 12.63 -22.40
N ASN A 241 9.02 11.49 -21.90
CA ASN A 241 8.65 10.35 -22.74
C ASN A 241 7.27 10.57 -23.36
N GLN A 242 7.22 11.30 -24.47
CA GLN A 242 5.97 11.67 -25.14
C GLN A 242 5.16 10.44 -25.57
N ARG A 243 5.83 9.40 -26.11
CA ARG A 243 5.18 8.15 -26.53
C ARG A 243 4.42 7.47 -25.39
N TYR A 244 5.01 7.46 -24.18
CA TYR A 244 4.36 6.91 -23.00
C TYR A 244 3.16 7.77 -22.56
N THR A 245 3.31 9.09 -22.62
CA THR A 245 2.23 10.03 -22.27
C THR A 245 1.04 9.88 -23.23
N ASP A 246 1.30 9.66 -24.52
CA ASP A 246 0.24 9.47 -25.52
C ASP A 246 -0.47 8.13 -25.31
N LEU A 247 0.25 7.05 -25.02
CA LEU A 247 -0.36 5.78 -24.61
C LEU A 247 -1.28 5.96 -23.40
N MET A 248 -0.87 6.73 -22.39
CA MET A 248 -1.73 6.99 -21.23
C MET A 248 -3.01 7.74 -21.60
N LYS A 249 -2.99 8.64 -22.59
CA LYS A 249 -4.21 9.29 -23.09
C LYS A 249 -5.14 8.28 -23.79
N GLU A 250 -4.57 7.39 -24.61
CA GLU A 250 -5.34 6.32 -25.28
C GLU A 250 -5.98 5.34 -24.29
N CYS A 251 -5.36 5.10 -23.14
CA CYS A 251 -5.88 4.26 -22.06
C CYS A 251 -6.83 5.02 -21.10
N SER A 252 -7.49 6.09 -21.50
CA SER A 252 -8.45 6.82 -20.66
C SER A 252 -9.72 5.99 -20.40
N LEU A 253 -10.35 6.21 -19.24
CA LEU A 253 -11.56 5.53 -18.80
C LEU A 253 -12.69 6.53 -18.58
N SER A 254 -13.92 6.13 -18.89
CA SER A 254 -15.13 6.76 -18.35
C SER A 254 -15.40 6.27 -16.91
N ALA A 255 -16.34 6.91 -16.23
CA ALA A 255 -16.80 6.48 -14.90
C ALA A 255 -17.39 5.06 -14.93
N ASP A 256 -18.24 4.77 -15.94
CA ASP A 256 -18.86 3.45 -16.09
C ASP A 256 -17.83 2.35 -16.37
N GLU A 257 -16.88 2.61 -17.25
CA GLU A 257 -15.79 1.68 -17.58
C GLU A 257 -14.91 1.39 -16.35
N TYR A 258 -14.59 2.42 -15.57
CA TYR A 258 -13.86 2.24 -14.31
C TYR A 258 -14.68 1.45 -13.30
N THR A 259 -15.95 1.74 -13.12
CA THR A 259 -16.85 1.02 -12.21
C THR A 259 -16.96 -0.45 -12.59
N MET A 260 -17.05 -0.76 -13.87
CA MET A 260 -17.06 -2.13 -14.36
C MET A 260 -15.73 -2.84 -14.12
N LEU A 261 -14.59 -2.19 -14.37
CA LEU A 261 -13.26 -2.71 -14.03
C LEU A 261 -13.10 -2.97 -12.52
N LYS A 262 -13.68 -2.12 -11.67
CA LYS A 262 -13.70 -2.32 -10.21
C LYS A 262 -14.49 -3.57 -9.82
N ARG A 263 -15.64 -3.82 -10.43
CA ARG A 263 -16.41 -5.06 -10.20
C ARG A 263 -15.67 -6.28 -10.70
N CYS A 264 -15.05 -6.17 -11.87
CA CYS A 264 -14.26 -7.24 -12.50
C CYS A 264 -12.99 -7.58 -11.70
N PHE A 265 -12.42 -6.61 -10.96
CA PHE A 265 -11.21 -6.84 -10.19
C PHE A 265 -11.41 -7.87 -9.07
N MET A 266 -10.62 -8.93 -9.13
CA MET A 266 -10.46 -9.92 -8.06
C MET A 266 -8.97 -9.99 -7.71
N GLY A 267 -8.64 -10.04 -6.41
CA GLY A 267 -7.29 -10.24 -5.90
C GLY A 267 -6.74 -11.65 -6.16
N GLY A 268 -5.70 -12.01 -5.43
CA GLY A 268 -5.20 -13.37 -5.39
C GLY A 268 -6.24 -14.32 -4.80
N PHE A 269 -6.18 -15.58 -5.21
CA PHE A 269 -7.05 -16.62 -4.65
C PHE A 269 -6.45 -17.15 -3.35
N THR A 270 -7.21 -17.04 -2.27
CA THR A 270 -6.83 -17.57 -0.95
C THR A 270 -8.02 -18.34 -0.41
N HIS A 271 -7.84 -19.65 -0.20
CA HIS A 271 -8.88 -20.51 0.36
C HIS A 271 -8.32 -21.86 0.84
N ALA A 272 -9.02 -22.47 1.80
CA ALA A 272 -8.72 -23.81 2.30
C ALA A 272 -9.81 -24.79 1.88
N SER A 273 -9.41 -25.97 1.42
CA SER A 273 -10.34 -27.03 1.06
C SER A 273 -11.20 -27.46 2.25
N MET A 274 -12.50 -27.51 2.05
CA MET A 274 -13.48 -28.00 3.04
C MET A 274 -13.16 -29.44 3.50
N LYS A 275 -12.64 -30.26 2.62
CA LYS A 275 -12.29 -31.69 2.85
C LYS A 275 -11.35 -31.88 4.04
N TRP A 276 -10.48 -30.90 4.29
CA TRP A 276 -9.42 -30.96 5.30
C TRP A 276 -9.65 -30.07 6.51
N SER A 277 -10.72 -29.30 6.52
CA SER A 277 -11.05 -28.39 7.61
C SER A 277 -11.20 -29.15 8.94
N GLY A 278 -10.55 -28.61 9.99
CA GLY A 278 -10.56 -29.20 11.34
C GLY A 278 -9.69 -30.46 11.50
N LYS A 279 -8.90 -30.86 10.49
CA LYS A 279 -8.01 -32.02 10.56
C LYS A 279 -6.55 -31.59 10.72
N THR A 280 -5.80 -32.35 11.51
CA THR A 280 -4.33 -32.27 11.52
C THR A 280 -3.79 -33.16 10.40
N LEU A 281 -2.93 -32.60 9.56
CA LEU A 281 -2.36 -33.30 8.40
C LEU A 281 -0.84 -33.37 8.55
N GLU A 282 -0.28 -34.52 8.19
CA GLU A 282 1.17 -34.76 8.14
C GLU A 282 1.64 -34.90 6.70
N ASN A 283 2.94 -34.78 6.46
CA ASN A 283 3.56 -34.91 5.13
C ASN A 283 2.98 -33.95 4.09
N VAL A 284 2.70 -32.72 4.50
CA VAL A 284 2.18 -31.67 3.62
C VAL A 284 3.33 -31.03 2.84
N ALA A 285 3.25 -31.07 1.53
CA ALA A 285 4.13 -30.31 0.64
C ALA A 285 3.61 -28.89 0.39
N SER A 286 4.52 -27.97 0.05
CA SER A 286 4.19 -26.61 -0.36
C SER A 286 5.02 -26.21 -1.57
N ILE A 287 4.36 -25.71 -2.61
CA ILE A 287 5.00 -25.08 -3.76
C ILE A 287 4.59 -23.62 -3.83
N ASP A 288 5.49 -22.77 -4.35
CA ASP A 288 5.30 -21.33 -4.41
C ASP A 288 5.78 -20.81 -5.78
N PHE A 289 4.98 -19.94 -6.41
CA PHE A 289 5.35 -19.26 -7.63
C PHE A 289 6.31 -18.11 -7.33
N THR A 290 7.56 -18.27 -7.72
CA THR A 290 8.57 -17.22 -7.50
C THR A 290 8.18 -15.90 -8.14
N SER A 291 7.86 -14.90 -7.30
CA SER A 291 7.47 -13.55 -7.75
C SER A 291 6.30 -13.57 -8.73
N SER A 292 5.21 -14.25 -8.40
CA SER A 292 4.05 -14.52 -9.26
C SER A 292 3.57 -13.32 -10.07
N TYR A 293 3.21 -12.20 -9.42
CA TYR A 293 2.76 -11.00 -10.13
C TYR A 293 3.81 -10.39 -11.05
N PRO A 294 5.07 -10.17 -10.64
CA PRO A 294 6.13 -9.72 -11.54
C PRO A 294 6.35 -10.66 -12.74
N ALA A 295 6.28 -11.98 -12.51
CA ALA A 295 6.47 -12.96 -13.58
C ALA A 295 5.39 -12.83 -14.66
N VAL A 296 4.11 -12.78 -14.29
CA VAL A 296 3.03 -12.59 -15.29
C VAL A 296 3.09 -11.20 -15.94
N MET A 297 3.52 -10.16 -15.22
CA MET A 297 3.72 -8.83 -15.82
C MET A 297 4.79 -8.83 -16.94
N LEU A 298 5.78 -9.72 -16.86
CA LEU A 298 6.83 -9.85 -17.87
C LEU A 298 6.43 -10.76 -19.04
N SER A 299 5.58 -11.77 -18.81
CA SER A 299 5.32 -12.85 -19.76
C SER A 299 4.00 -12.72 -20.52
N GLU A 300 3.03 -11.98 -20.00
CA GLU A 300 1.66 -11.97 -20.54
C GLU A 300 1.32 -10.64 -21.24
N LYS A 301 0.25 -10.66 -22.03
CA LYS A 301 -0.31 -9.46 -22.69
C LYS A 301 -1.34 -8.76 -21.80
N TYR A 302 -1.44 -7.44 -21.97
CA TYR A 302 -2.27 -6.54 -21.18
C TYR A 302 -3.04 -5.57 -22.06
N PRO A 303 -4.19 -5.02 -21.58
CA PRO A 303 -4.93 -3.97 -22.28
C PRO A 303 -4.06 -2.75 -22.61
N MET A 304 -3.95 -2.42 -23.90
CA MET A 304 -3.21 -1.25 -24.41
C MET A 304 -4.12 -0.26 -25.14
N SER A 305 -5.42 -0.36 -24.92
CA SER A 305 -6.43 0.53 -25.45
C SER A 305 -7.45 0.86 -24.36
N LYS A 306 -8.27 1.89 -24.57
CA LYS A 306 -9.52 2.06 -23.82
C LYS A 306 -10.45 0.86 -24.05
N PRO A 307 -11.42 0.60 -23.15
CA PRO A 307 -12.48 -0.37 -23.41
C PRO A 307 -13.27 -0.01 -24.65
N ILE A 308 -13.55 -0.96 -25.50
CA ILE A 308 -14.35 -0.81 -26.71
C ILE A 308 -15.60 -1.68 -26.55
N LYS A 309 -16.78 -1.07 -26.49
CA LYS A 309 -18.02 -1.81 -26.33
C LYS A 309 -18.29 -2.71 -27.53
N VAL A 310 -18.58 -3.99 -27.25
CA VAL A 310 -18.85 -5.00 -28.27
C VAL A 310 -20.33 -5.07 -28.57
N ASP A 311 -20.69 -5.03 -29.84
CA ASP A 311 -22.04 -5.34 -30.32
C ASP A 311 -22.12 -6.85 -30.61
N LEU A 312 -22.59 -7.63 -29.63
CA LEU A 312 -22.73 -9.10 -29.75
C LEU A 312 -23.71 -9.58 -30.81
N LYS A 313 -24.46 -8.67 -31.46
CA LYS A 313 -25.28 -9.00 -32.65
C LYS A 313 -24.46 -8.99 -33.93
N LYS A 314 -23.32 -8.28 -33.94
CA LYS A 314 -22.44 -8.11 -35.10
C LYS A 314 -21.10 -8.84 -34.96
N GLU A 315 -20.61 -9.02 -33.73
CA GLU A 315 -19.33 -9.66 -33.44
C GLU A 315 -19.55 -10.98 -32.68
N SER A 316 -18.89 -12.04 -33.12
CA SER A 316 -18.98 -13.34 -32.47
C SER A 316 -18.17 -13.36 -31.18
N PHE A 317 -18.83 -13.55 -30.03
CA PHE A 317 -18.15 -13.71 -28.73
C PHE A 317 -17.12 -14.85 -28.74
N LYS A 318 -17.43 -15.97 -29.42
CA LYS A 318 -16.53 -17.11 -29.51
C LYS A 318 -15.25 -16.78 -30.28
N GLU A 319 -15.35 -16.01 -31.37
CA GLU A 319 -14.19 -15.57 -32.15
C GLU A 319 -13.33 -14.59 -31.34
N LEU A 320 -13.96 -13.61 -30.68
CA LEU A 320 -13.26 -12.67 -29.81
C LEU A 320 -12.55 -13.38 -28.66
N LEU A 321 -13.21 -14.35 -28.01
CA LEU A 321 -12.63 -15.14 -26.93
C LEU A 321 -11.40 -15.96 -27.37
N ASN A 322 -11.35 -16.42 -28.62
CA ASN A 322 -10.25 -17.19 -29.17
C ASN A 322 -9.13 -16.35 -29.77
N ASN A 323 -9.32 -15.04 -29.87
CA ASN A 323 -8.30 -14.13 -30.40
C ASN A 323 -7.31 -13.73 -29.28
N SER A 324 -6.06 -14.16 -29.36
CA SER A 324 -5.01 -13.85 -28.39
C SER A 324 -4.59 -12.38 -28.32
N ASP A 325 -5.00 -11.56 -29.29
CA ASP A 325 -4.73 -10.12 -29.35
C ASP A 325 -5.89 -9.28 -28.80
N VAL A 326 -6.94 -9.94 -28.28
CA VAL A 326 -8.12 -9.35 -27.68
C VAL A 326 -8.30 -9.86 -26.27
N GLY A 327 -8.41 -8.97 -25.30
CA GLY A 327 -8.89 -9.25 -23.94
C GLY A 327 -10.34 -8.82 -23.80
N LEU A 328 -11.14 -9.55 -23.04
CA LEU A 328 -12.54 -9.26 -22.82
C LEU A 328 -12.85 -9.01 -21.35
N MET A 329 -13.74 -8.06 -21.10
CA MET A 329 -14.41 -7.82 -19.82
C MET A 329 -15.91 -7.80 -20.06
N PHE A 330 -16.68 -8.57 -19.30
CA PHE A 330 -18.12 -8.70 -19.54
C PHE A 330 -18.87 -9.14 -18.28
N ASP A 331 -20.17 -8.82 -18.26
CA ASP A 331 -21.10 -9.41 -17.31
C ASP A 331 -21.52 -10.79 -17.83
N CYS A 332 -21.36 -11.81 -17.00
CA CYS A 332 -21.64 -13.19 -17.33
C CYS A 332 -22.74 -13.74 -16.42
N LYS A 333 -23.91 -14.01 -16.99
CA LYS A 333 -25.01 -14.69 -16.31
C LYS A 333 -24.87 -16.18 -16.53
N LEU A 334 -24.83 -16.94 -15.46
CA LEU A 334 -24.68 -18.38 -15.43
C LEU A 334 -25.94 -19.01 -14.82
N ILE A 335 -26.45 -20.07 -15.45
CA ILE A 335 -27.65 -20.81 -15.03
C ILE A 335 -27.28 -22.27 -14.92
N GLY A 336 -27.72 -22.94 -13.84
CA GLY A 336 -27.42 -24.32 -13.57
C GLY A 336 -25.94 -24.57 -13.34
N VAL A 337 -25.38 -23.91 -12.31
CA VAL A 337 -23.95 -23.93 -12.00
C VAL A 337 -23.67 -25.04 -11.01
N HIS A 338 -22.80 -25.99 -11.37
CA HIS A 338 -22.38 -27.10 -10.51
C HIS A 338 -20.86 -27.26 -10.58
N ALA A 339 -20.19 -27.23 -9.41
CA ALA A 339 -18.76 -27.47 -9.37
C ALA A 339 -18.44 -28.92 -9.82
N LYS A 340 -17.48 -29.08 -10.73
CA LYS A 340 -16.98 -30.38 -11.19
C LYS A 340 -16.16 -31.08 -10.13
N ASN A 341 -15.61 -30.34 -9.20
CA ASN A 341 -14.67 -30.81 -8.19
C ASN A 341 -15.26 -30.61 -6.79
N SER A 342 -15.03 -31.61 -5.92
CA SER A 342 -15.43 -31.55 -4.51
C SER A 342 -14.35 -30.93 -3.61
N PHE A 343 -13.13 -30.78 -4.11
CA PHE A 343 -12.00 -30.31 -3.31
C PHE A 343 -11.93 -28.79 -3.22
N GLU A 344 -12.33 -28.05 -4.27
CA GLU A 344 -12.29 -26.58 -4.28
C GLU A 344 -13.17 -26.00 -5.39
N SER A 345 -13.58 -24.74 -5.26
CA SER A 345 -14.35 -24.00 -6.26
C SER A 345 -13.89 -22.57 -6.45
N TYR A 346 -14.04 -22.03 -7.67
CA TYR A 346 -13.45 -20.77 -8.08
C TYR A 346 -14.31 -19.55 -7.73
N LEU A 347 -15.61 -19.60 -8.00
CA LEU A 347 -16.52 -18.46 -7.87
C LEU A 347 -16.62 -17.98 -6.43
N SER A 348 -16.46 -16.68 -6.22
CA SER A 348 -16.65 -16.04 -4.92
C SER A 348 -18.04 -15.43 -4.83
N ASP A 349 -18.78 -15.74 -3.78
CA ASP A 349 -20.11 -15.20 -3.51
C ASP A 349 -20.10 -13.67 -3.47
N SER A 350 -19.08 -13.08 -2.86
CA SER A 350 -18.92 -11.61 -2.80
C SER A 350 -18.69 -10.93 -4.16
N LYS A 351 -18.44 -11.68 -5.23
CA LYS A 351 -18.24 -11.19 -6.60
C LYS A 351 -19.41 -11.54 -7.53
N CYS A 352 -20.41 -12.18 -6.99
CA CYS A 352 -21.63 -12.54 -7.70
C CYS A 352 -22.80 -11.67 -7.26
N PHE A 353 -23.72 -11.42 -8.14
CA PHE A 353 -24.96 -10.69 -7.90
C PHE A 353 -26.13 -11.37 -8.66
N ASP A 354 -27.37 -10.98 -8.36
CA ASP A 354 -28.59 -11.64 -8.88
C ASP A 354 -28.56 -13.15 -8.66
N THR A 355 -28.16 -13.57 -7.45
CA THR A 355 -27.94 -14.97 -7.11
C THR A 355 -29.22 -15.66 -6.67
N LYS A 356 -29.39 -16.95 -7.08
CA LYS A 356 -30.48 -17.84 -6.64
C LYS A 356 -29.93 -19.24 -6.38
N GLY A 357 -30.46 -19.92 -5.36
CA GLY A 357 -30.14 -21.31 -5.06
C GLY A 357 -28.65 -21.57 -4.77
N VAL A 358 -27.96 -20.62 -4.14
CA VAL A 358 -26.52 -20.70 -3.89
C VAL A 358 -26.21 -21.66 -2.76
N ILE A 359 -25.31 -22.62 -3.03
CA ILE A 359 -24.63 -23.45 -2.05
C ILE A 359 -23.15 -23.07 -2.07
N ALA A 360 -22.68 -22.52 -0.95
CA ALA A 360 -21.29 -22.05 -0.82
C ALA A 360 -20.63 -22.59 0.46
N ASN A 361 -19.31 -22.72 0.41
CA ASN A 361 -18.48 -22.99 1.57
C ASN A 361 -17.47 -21.87 1.74
N ASN A 362 -17.47 -21.22 2.90
CA ASN A 362 -16.57 -20.11 3.24
C ASN A 362 -16.43 -19.08 2.08
N GLY A 363 -17.59 -18.70 1.49
CA GLY A 363 -17.66 -17.71 0.41
C GLY A 363 -17.28 -18.24 -0.98
N ARG A 364 -17.05 -19.55 -1.17
CA ARG A 364 -16.85 -20.18 -2.49
C ARG A 364 -18.08 -20.95 -2.90
N ILE A 365 -18.59 -20.67 -4.11
CA ILE A 365 -19.83 -21.23 -4.64
C ILE A 365 -19.55 -22.58 -5.27
N PHE A 366 -20.21 -23.62 -4.78
CA PHE A 366 -20.19 -24.98 -5.36
C PHE A 366 -21.39 -25.23 -6.28
N GLN A 367 -22.54 -24.62 -5.97
CA GLN A 367 -23.74 -24.75 -6.77
C GLN A 367 -24.53 -23.44 -6.75
N ALA A 368 -25.19 -23.13 -7.85
CA ALA A 368 -26.19 -22.09 -7.93
C ALA A 368 -27.20 -22.37 -9.06
N ASP A 369 -28.49 -22.06 -8.84
CA ASP A 369 -29.48 -22.11 -9.90
C ASP A 369 -29.23 -20.98 -10.91
N GLU A 370 -28.91 -19.78 -10.43
CA GLU A 370 -28.61 -18.61 -11.23
C GLU A 370 -27.66 -17.67 -10.50
N LEU A 371 -26.72 -17.08 -11.20
CA LEU A 371 -25.86 -15.99 -10.72
C LEU A 371 -25.33 -15.14 -11.88
N THR A 372 -24.97 -13.90 -11.59
CA THR A 372 -24.25 -13.02 -12.51
C THR A 372 -22.93 -12.57 -11.89
N THR A 373 -21.88 -12.48 -12.70
CA THR A 373 -20.56 -11.98 -12.27
C THR A 373 -19.90 -11.16 -13.36
N THR A 374 -19.10 -10.16 -12.99
CA THR A 374 -18.31 -9.36 -13.94
C THR A 374 -16.89 -9.91 -13.96
N ILE A 375 -16.42 -10.38 -15.11
CA ILE A 375 -15.18 -11.15 -15.24
C ILE A 375 -14.36 -10.79 -16.48
N THR A 376 -13.09 -11.19 -16.47
CA THR A 376 -12.25 -11.23 -17.66
C THR A 376 -12.44 -12.53 -18.44
N ASP A 377 -11.98 -12.55 -19.70
CA ASP A 377 -11.88 -13.77 -20.51
C ASP A 377 -11.01 -14.84 -19.84
N ILE A 378 -10.00 -14.44 -19.07
CA ILE A 378 -9.12 -15.36 -18.32
C ILE A 378 -9.91 -16.08 -17.21
N ASP A 379 -10.65 -15.30 -16.40
CA ASP A 379 -11.48 -15.87 -15.32
C ASP A 379 -12.59 -16.77 -15.87
N PHE A 380 -13.17 -16.38 -17.01
CA PHE A 380 -14.18 -17.21 -17.69
C PHE A 380 -13.65 -18.59 -18.09
N ARG A 381 -12.40 -18.68 -18.54
CA ARG A 381 -11.75 -19.96 -18.85
C ARG A 381 -11.58 -20.84 -17.62
N ILE A 382 -11.20 -20.23 -16.47
CA ILE A 382 -11.10 -20.95 -15.19
C ILE A 382 -12.48 -21.45 -14.76
N ILE A 383 -13.52 -20.61 -14.85
CA ILE A 383 -14.89 -20.99 -14.50
C ILE A 383 -15.34 -22.20 -15.35
N LYS A 384 -15.11 -22.17 -16.65
CA LYS A 384 -15.44 -23.29 -17.54
C LYS A 384 -14.68 -24.59 -17.21
N ALA A 385 -13.47 -24.49 -16.68
CA ALA A 385 -12.71 -25.64 -16.24
C ALA A 385 -13.26 -26.22 -14.91
N CYS A 386 -13.76 -25.34 -14.02
CA CYS A 386 -14.19 -25.71 -12.67
C CYS A 386 -15.68 -26.09 -12.55
N TYR A 387 -16.53 -25.69 -13.48
CA TYR A 387 -17.98 -25.89 -13.38
C TYR A 387 -18.60 -26.51 -14.63
N ASP A 388 -19.64 -27.34 -14.42
CA ASP A 388 -20.68 -27.63 -15.38
C ASP A 388 -21.73 -26.54 -15.30
N ILE A 389 -22.14 -25.99 -16.46
CA ILE A 389 -23.04 -24.85 -16.56
C ILE A 389 -24.04 -25.12 -17.68
N ASP A 390 -25.32 -25.10 -17.35
CA ASP A 390 -26.39 -25.38 -18.33
C ASP A 390 -26.50 -24.28 -19.38
N LYS A 391 -26.44 -23.02 -18.96
CA LYS A 391 -26.57 -21.88 -19.87
C LYS A 391 -25.69 -20.70 -19.45
N VAL A 392 -25.06 -20.10 -20.44
CA VAL A 392 -24.25 -18.88 -20.31
C VAL A 392 -24.86 -17.77 -21.15
N ALA A 393 -25.07 -16.59 -20.55
CA ALA A 393 -25.45 -15.37 -21.26
C ALA A 393 -24.43 -14.26 -20.96
N VAL A 394 -23.96 -13.61 -22.00
CA VAL A 394 -22.96 -12.52 -21.91
C VAL A 394 -23.64 -11.19 -22.23
N THR A 395 -23.43 -10.23 -21.36
CA THR A 395 -23.92 -8.85 -21.55
C THR A 395 -22.81 -7.85 -21.22
N ASN A 396 -23.01 -6.58 -21.50
CA ASN A 396 -22.06 -5.49 -21.20
C ASN A 396 -20.61 -5.84 -21.59
N CYS A 397 -20.42 -6.43 -22.77
CA CYS A 397 -19.10 -6.89 -23.21
C CYS A 397 -18.25 -5.72 -23.74
N TYR A 398 -17.02 -5.64 -23.27
CA TYR A 398 -15.97 -4.75 -23.76
C TYR A 398 -14.77 -5.54 -24.21
N LYS A 399 -14.16 -5.13 -25.31
CA LYS A 399 -12.89 -5.66 -25.80
C LYS A 399 -11.75 -4.65 -25.64
N PHE A 400 -10.55 -5.17 -25.47
CA PHE A 400 -9.29 -4.42 -25.41
C PHE A 400 -8.32 -5.00 -26.41
N TYR A 401 -7.49 -4.16 -27.03
CA TYR A 401 -6.33 -4.65 -27.76
C TYR A 401 -5.19 -4.99 -26.78
N MET A 402 -4.65 -6.19 -26.93
CA MET A 402 -3.71 -6.77 -25.98
C MET A 402 -2.27 -6.71 -26.52
N GLN A 403 -1.34 -6.18 -25.72
CA GLN A 403 0.08 -6.19 -26.00
C GLN A 403 0.88 -6.37 -24.70
N TYR A 404 2.18 -6.64 -24.80
CA TYR A 404 3.05 -6.63 -23.63
C TYR A 404 3.12 -5.25 -23.00
N LEU A 405 3.33 -5.21 -21.69
CA LEU A 405 3.47 -3.96 -20.95
C LEU A 405 4.56 -3.07 -21.56
N PRO A 406 4.43 -1.74 -21.45
CA PRO A 406 5.41 -0.82 -22.01
C PRO A 406 6.82 -1.08 -21.50
N LYS A 407 7.82 -0.99 -22.37
CA LYS A 407 9.23 -1.23 -22.06
C LYS A 407 9.72 -0.58 -20.75
N PRO A 408 9.36 0.68 -20.38
CA PRO A 408 9.78 1.27 -19.12
C PRO A 408 9.26 0.52 -17.89
N ILE A 409 8.04 -0.03 -17.92
CA ILE A 409 7.48 -0.86 -16.85
C ILE A 409 8.28 -2.17 -16.74
N LEU A 410 8.49 -2.86 -17.85
CA LEU A 410 9.27 -4.10 -17.89
C LEU A 410 10.69 -3.89 -17.37
N GLN A 411 11.34 -2.81 -17.77
CA GLN A 411 12.68 -2.45 -17.29
C GLN A 411 12.68 -2.16 -15.76
N ALA A 412 11.65 -1.48 -15.25
CA ALA A 412 11.55 -1.24 -13.82
C ALA A 412 11.41 -2.55 -13.02
N ILE A 413 10.58 -3.48 -13.51
CA ILE A 413 10.40 -4.79 -12.89
C ILE A 413 11.69 -5.60 -12.91
N LEU A 414 12.37 -5.67 -14.06
CA LEU A 414 13.63 -6.41 -14.22
C LEU A 414 14.74 -5.86 -13.33
N GLU A 415 14.85 -4.53 -13.19
CA GLU A 415 15.84 -3.91 -12.31
C GLU A 415 15.56 -4.24 -10.84
N LEU A 416 14.31 -4.12 -10.39
CA LEU A 416 13.92 -4.48 -9.03
C LEU A 416 14.12 -5.98 -8.75
N TYR A 417 13.84 -6.84 -9.75
CA TYR A 417 14.07 -8.28 -9.64
C TYR A 417 15.57 -8.60 -9.55
N LYS A 418 16.39 -7.96 -10.40
CA LYS A 418 17.84 -8.10 -10.36
C LYS A 418 18.40 -7.68 -9.00
N ASN A 419 17.99 -6.52 -8.47
CA ASN A 419 18.42 -6.05 -7.16
C ASN A 419 18.06 -7.06 -6.08
N LYS A 420 16.79 -7.53 -6.04
CA LYS A 420 16.34 -8.57 -5.11
C LYS A 420 17.21 -9.84 -5.20
N THR A 421 17.52 -10.34 -6.40
CA THR A 421 18.24 -11.60 -6.55
C THR A 421 19.72 -11.47 -6.25
N THR A 422 20.34 -10.34 -6.59
CA THR A 422 21.75 -10.06 -6.34
C THR A 422 22.03 -9.88 -4.84
N LEU A 423 21.07 -9.31 -4.09
CA LEU A 423 21.24 -9.03 -2.66
C LEU A 423 20.83 -10.20 -1.76
N LYS A 424 20.17 -11.23 -2.31
CA LYS A 424 19.68 -12.37 -1.52
C LYS A 424 20.84 -13.19 -0.93
N GLY A 425 20.90 -13.25 0.41
CA GLY A 425 21.93 -14.02 1.13
C GLY A 425 23.32 -13.35 1.16
N VAL A 426 23.41 -12.08 0.77
CA VAL A 426 24.64 -11.29 0.90
C VAL A 426 24.64 -10.66 2.30
N GLU A 427 25.66 -11.00 3.08
CA GLU A 427 25.84 -10.47 4.45
C GLU A 427 25.90 -8.93 4.43
N GLY A 428 25.11 -8.29 5.30
CA GLY A 428 24.99 -6.83 5.40
C GLY A 428 24.09 -6.18 4.36
N SER A 429 23.45 -6.96 3.47
CA SER A 429 22.53 -6.45 2.44
C SER A 429 21.06 -6.87 2.67
N GLU A 430 20.74 -7.38 3.86
CA GLU A 430 19.39 -7.87 4.21
C GLU A 430 18.32 -6.80 4.04
N VAL A 431 18.65 -5.58 4.41
CA VAL A 431 17.79 -4.39 4.28
C VAL A 431 17.44 -4.09 2.85
N GLU A 432 18.48 -3.92 2.04
CA GLU A 432 18.30 -3.60 0.61
C GLU A 432 17.58 -4.73 -0.12
N TYR A 433 17.83 -5.99 0.27
CA TYR A 433 17.08 -7.14 -0.21
C TYR A 433 15.59 -7.03 0.11
N LEU A 434 15.24 -6.77 1.38
CA LEU A 434 13.84 -6.65 1.81
C LEU A 434 13.14 -5.45 1.17
N LEU A 435 13.83 -4.32 1.05
CA LEU A 435 13.32 -3.15 0.32
C LEU A 435 13.06 -3.49 -1.14
N SER A 436 14.02 -4.10 -1.82
CA SER A 436 13.87 -4.51 -3.23
C SER A 436 12.75 -5.53 -3.43
N LYS A 437 12.60 -6.48 -2.50
CA LYS A 437 11.48 -7.44 -2.48
C LYS A 437 10.14 -6.74 -2.29
N GLY A 438 10.05 -5.82 -1.32
CA GLY A 438 8.85 -5.03 -1.06
C GLY A 438 8.48 -4.13 -2.24
N MET A 439 9.48 -3.46 -2.84
CA MET A 439 9.29 -2.64 -4.03
C MET A 439 8.77 -3.45 -5.22
N LEU A 440 9.36 -4.61 -5.51
CA LEU A 440 8.96 -5.48 -6.59
C LEU A 440 7.49 -5.93 -6.45
N ASN A 441 7.10 -6.37 -5.26
CA ASN A 441 5.72 -6.79 -4.99
C ASN A 441 4.72 -5.61 -5.05
N SER A 442 5.17 -4.39 -4.73
CA SER A 442 4.31 -3.20 -4.77
C SER A 442 4.02 -2.70 -6.19
N VAL A 443 4.81 -3.09 -7.21
CA VAL A 443 4.60 -2.62 -8.60
C VAL A 443 3.21 -2.99 -9.11
N TYR A 444 2.78 -4.22 -8.88
CA TYR A 444 1.43 -4.66 -9.21
C TYR A 444 0.35 -3.88 -8.44
N GLY A 445 0.49 -3.79 -7.11
CA GLY A 445 -0.50 -3.13 -6.25
C GLY A 445 -0.76 -1.67 -6.63
N MET A 446 0.24 -0.98 -7.18
CA MET A 446 0.07 0.38 -7.71
C MET A 446 -0.89 0.45 -8.88
N CYS A 447 -0.98 -0.59 -9.73
CA CYS A 447 -1.88 -0.62 -10.88
C CYS A 447 -3.34 -0.63 -10.45
N VAL A 448 -3.66 -1.31 -9.35
CA VAL A 448 -5.04 -1.41 -8.80
C VAL A 448 -5.31 -0.43 -7.65
N THR A 449 -4.47 0.59 -7.50
CA THR A 449 -4.78 1.68 -6.57
C THR A 449 -6.07 2.38 -7.01
N ASP A 450 -7.04 2.48 -6.11
CA ASP A 450 -8.32 3.11 -6.39
C ASP A 450 -8.14 4.54 -6.90
N ILE A 451 -8.71 4.81 -8.08
CA ILE A 451 -8.72 6.14 -8.68
C ILE A 451 -9.75 7.00 -7.94
N VAL A 452 -10.91 6.43 -7.68
CA VAL A 452 -12.00 7.07 -6.95
C VAL A 452 -11.94 6.66 -5.49
N ARG A 453 -11.76 7.64 -4.61
CA ARG A 453 -11.66 7.44 -3.17
C ARG A 453 -12.43 8.50 -2.43
N PRO A 454 -13.06 8.13 -1.30
CA PRO A 454 -13.54 9.15 -0.37
C PRO A 454 -12.34 9.95 0.14
N GLU A 455 -12.52 11.22 0.38
CA GLU A 455 -11.54 12.03 1.10
C GLU A 455 -11.81 11.90 2.61
N ASN A 456 -10.77 11.56 3.36
CA ASN A 456 -10.83 11.58 4.82
C ASN A 456 -10.41 12.97 5.28
N ILE A 457 -11.34 13.69 5.90
CA ILE A 457 -11.17 15.06 6.37
C ILE A 457 -11.19 15.04 7.90
N TYR A 458 -10.29 15.81 8.51
CA TYR A 458 -10.28 16.02 9.95
C TYR A 458 -10.48 17.50 10.28
N ASN A 459 -11.61 17.84 10.88
CA ASN A 459 -11.99 19.19 11.35
C ASN A 459 -12.35 19.17 12.84
N GLY A 460 -11.52 18.50 13.67
CA GLY A 460 -11.84 18.21 15.06
C GLY A 460 -12.46 16.82 15.23
N GLU A 461 -13.27 16.38 14.29
CA GLU A 461 -13.77 15.02 14.14
C GLU A 461 -13.44 14.50 12.74
N TRP A 462 -13.47 13.16 12.57
CA TRP A 462 -13.22 12.52 11.29
C TRP A 462 -14.50 12.50 10.46
N GLU A 463 -14.40 12.98 9.23
CA GLU A 463 -15.45 12.96 8.22
C GLU A 463 -14.95 12.25 6.97
N LYS A 464 -15.85 11.52 6.33
CA LYS A 464 -15.56 10.83 5.07
C LYS A 464 -16.48 11.38 3.99
N SER A 465 -15.91 11.94 2.93
CA SER A 465 -16.71 12.43 1.82
C SER A 465 -17.42 11.26 1.11
N PRO A 466 -18.70 11.40 0.73
CA PRO A 466 -19.41 10.35 0.01
C PRO A 466 -18.83 10.15 -1.40
N ILE A 467 -18.89 8.92 -1.90
CA ILE A 467 -18.65 8.60 -3.29
C ILE A 467 -20.02 8.61 -3.99
N THR A 468 -20.22 9.56 -4.89
CA THR A 468 -21.41 9.67 -5.75
C THR A 468 -21.02 9.44 -7.22
N GLU A 469 -22.00 9.33 -8.12
CA GLU A 469 -21.73 9.27 -9.56
C GLU A 469 -20.99 10.52 -10.06
N GLU A 470 -21.39 11.69 -9.57
CA GLU A 470 -20.76 12.98 -9.91
C GLU A 470 -19.29 13.03 -9.44
N THR A 471 -19.03 12.74 -8.16
CA THR A 471 -17.65 12.72 -7.63
C THR A 471 -16.80 11.63 -8.29
N THR A 472 -17.40 10.52 -8.70
CA THR A 472 -16.73 9.48 -9.49
C THR A 472 -16.30 10.03 -10.85
N ALA A 473 -17.21 10.67 -11.58
CA ALA A 473 -16.92 11.25 -12.89
C ALA A 473 -15.82 12.32 -12.81
N GLU A 474 -15.90 13.22 -11.82
CA GLU A 474 -14.90 14.27 -11.60
C GLU A 474 -13.51 13.69 -11.27
N GLN A 475 -13.42 12.68 -10.40
CA GLN A 475 -12.13 12.08 -10.03
C GLN A 475 -11.52 11.32 -11.21
N ILE A 476 -12.32 10.63 -12.02
CA ILE A 476 -11.86 9.95 -13.24
C ILE A 476 -11.38 10.97 -14.28
N GLU A 477 -12.11 12.05 -14.51
CA GLU A 477 -11.70 13.11 -15.42
C GLU A 477 -10.36 13.74 -14.99
N LYS A 478 -10.23 14.08 -13.70
CA LYS A 478 -8.99 14.61 -13.12
C LYS A 478 -7.82 13.63 -13.27
N TYR A 479 -8.07 12.35 -13.07
CA TYR A 479 -7.08 11.29 -13.28
C TYR A 479 -6.64 11.22 -14.74
N ASN A 480 -7.57 11.21 -15.68
CA ASN A 480 -7.30 11.16 -17.12
C ASN A 480 -6.49 12.37 -17.61
N LYS A 481 -6.75 13.57 -17.08
CA LYS A 481 -6.04 14.83 -17.41
C LYS A 481 -4.67 14.95 -16.71
N SER A 482 -4.35 14.08 -15.77
CA SER A 482 -3.12 14.17 -15.00
C SER A 482 -1.88 13.89 -15.84
N LYS A 483 -0.96 14.86 -15.91
CA LYS A 483 0.36 14.72 -16.55
C LYS A 483 1.30 13.75 -15.82
N ASN A 484 0.94 13.34 -14.60
CA ASN A 484 1.69 12.41 -13.76
C ASN A 484 1.17 10.98 -13.83
N ARG A 485 0.19 10.71 -14.70
CA ARG A 485 -0.38 9.40 -14.90
C ARG A 485 0.60 8.51 -15.66
N PHE A 486 0.87 7.32 -15.12
CA PHE A 486 1.79 6.35 -15.72
C PHE A 486 1.33 4.91 -15.53
N LEU A 487 0.16 4.68 -14.95
CA LEU A 487 -0.45 3.38 -14.75
C LEU A 487 -1.86 3.35 -15.34
N TYR A 488 -2.31 2.16 -15.68
CA TYR A 488 -3.65 1.89 -16.17
C TYR A 488 -4.31 0.83 -15.30
N TYR A 489 -5.49 1.13 -14.76
CA TYR A 489 -6.17 0.25 -13.81
C TYR A 489 -6.44 -1.16 -14.38
N ALA A 490 -6.77 -1.25 -15.67
CA ALA A 490 -6.98 -2.52 -16.34
C ALA A 490 -5.75 -3.44 -16.30
N TRP A 491 -4.52 -2.90 -16.29
CA TRP A 491 -3.34 -3.76 -16.17
C TRP A 491 -3.38 -4.61 -14.91
N GLY A 492 -3.72 -4.01 -13.77
CA GLY A 492 -3.78 -4.74 -12.50
C GLY A 492 -4.90 -5.77 -12.44
N VAL A 493 -6.03 -5.53 -13.11
CA VAL A 493 -7.12 -6.51 -13.25
C VAL A 493 -6.63 -7.76 -13.97
N TRP A 494 -5.90 -7.60 -15.08
CA TRP A 494 -5.33 -8.74 -15.84
C TRP A 494 -4.13 -9.38 -15.14
N VAL A 495 -3.30 -8.62 -14.39
CA VAL A 495 -2.21 -9.23 -13.60
C VAL A 495 -2.73 -10.28 -12.64
N THR A 496 -3.78 -9.96 -11.89
CA THR A 496 -4.36 -10.93 -10.94
C THR A 496 -5.10 -12.06 -11.65
N ALA A 497 -5.74 -11.80 -12.78
CA ALA A 497 -6.40 -12.83 -13.59
C ALA A 497 -5.37 -13.86 -14.11
N TRP A 498 -4.24 -13.42 -14.67
CA TRP A 498 -3.15 -14.29 -15.10
C TRP A 498 -2.52 -15.07 -13.95
N ALA A 499 -2.30 -14.44 -12.80
CA ALA A 499 -1.78 -15.13 -11.62
C ALA A 499 -2.76 -16.21 -11.12
N ARG A 500 -4.08 -15.91 -11.08
CA ARG A 500 -5.11 -16.89 -10.74
C ARG A 500 -5.16 -18.05 -11.74
N ARG A 501 -4.99 -17.78 -13.04
CA ARG A 501 -4.91 -18.86 -14.04
C ARG A 501 -3.76 -19.83 -13.73
N ASN A 502 -2.57 -19.29 -13.43
CA ASN A 502 -1.42 -20.12 -13.11
C ASN A 502 -1.66 -20.96 -11.84
N LEU A 503 -2.18 -20.33 -10.78
CA LEU A 503 -2.50 -21.00 -9.53
C LEU A 503 -3.55 -22.11 -9.74
N TRP A 504 -4.64 -21.80 -10.46
CA TRP A 504 -5.71 -22.76 -10.73
C TRP A 504 -5.29 -23.90 -11.65
N THR A 505 -4.35 -23.68 -12.55
CA THR A 505 -3.72 -24.78 -13.30
C THR A 505 -3.04 -25.77 -12.34
N GLY A 506 -2.31 -25.26 -11.34
CA GLY A 506 -1.71 -26.11 -10.30
C GLY A 506 -2.76 -26.82 -9.44
N ILE A 507 -3.79 -26.10 -8.96
CA ILE A 507 -4.86 -26.67 -8.13
C ILE A 507 -5.58 -27.81 -8.85
N LEU A 508 -5.94 -27.62 -10.13
CA LEU A 508 -6.62 -28.65 -10.92
C LEU A 508 -5.73 -29.87 -11.19
N ASN A 509 -4.42 -29.71 -11.34
CA ASN A 509 -3.49 -30.82 -11.51
C ASN A 509 -3.27 -31.62 -10.23
N ILE A 510 -3.29 -30.95 -9.05
CA ILE A 510 -3.16 -31.59 -7.74
C ILE A 510 -4.46 -32.34 -7.37
N ALA A 511 -5.59 -31.79 -7.79
CA ALA A 511 -6.93 -32.37 -7.60
C ALA A 511 -7.25 -32.67 -6.11
N ASP A 512 -7.62 -33.90 -5.79
CA ASP A 512 -8.09 -34.35 -4.46
C ASP A 512 -7.03 -34.20 -3.35
N ASP A 513 -5.77 -34.09 -3.69
CA ASP A 513 -4.66 -33.88 -2.74
C ASP A 513 -4.49 -32.40 -2.32
N TYR A 514 -5.24 -31.48 -2.93
CA TYR A 514 -5.25 -30.06 -2.62
C TYR A 514 -5.75 -29.79 -1.18
N ILE A 515 -5.01 -28.95 -0.44
CA ILE A 515 -5.33 -28.57 0.94
C ILE A 515 -5.68 -27.08 1.03
N TYR A 516 -4.77 -26.22 0.57
CA TYR A 516 -4.86 -24.78 0.77
C TYR A 516 -4.03 -24.03 -0.27
N SER A 517 -4.47 -22.85 -0.62
CA SER A 517 -3.65 -21.90 -1.39
C SER A 517 -3.78 -20.50 -0.86
N ASP A 518 -2.70 -19.74 -1.07
CA ASP A 518 -2.65 -18.31 -0.77
C ASP A 518 -1.89 -17.59 -1.88
N THR A 519 -2.65 -16.90 -2.72
CA THR A 519 -2.17 -16.00 -3.78
C THR A 519 -1.25 -16.67 -4.81
N ASP A 520 -0.12 -17.21 -4.40
CA ASP A 520 0.93 -17.79 -5.25
C ASP A 520 1.52 -19.09 -4.67
N SER A 521 0.93 -19.62 -3.60
CA SER A 521 1.35 -20.87 -2.99
C SER A 521 0.23 -21.89 -2.96
N ILE A 522 0.59 -23.17 -3.07
CA ILE A 522 -0.32 -24.32 -2.95
C ILE A 522 0.26 -25.30 -1.94
N LYS A 523 -0.59 -25.73 -0.99
CA LYS A 523 -0.29 -26.81 -0.06
C LYS A 523 -1.09 -28.05 -0.43
N PHE A 524 -0.45 -29.20 -0.44
CA PHE A 524 -1.04 -30.44 -0.91
C PHE A 524 -0.38 -31.68 -0.28
N LEU A 525 -1.06 -32.83 -0.41
CA LEU A 525 -0.59 -34.14 0.02
C LEU A 525 0.04 -34.92 -1.15
N ASN A 526 0.68 -36.05 -0.81
CA ASN A 526 1.17 -37.03 -1.79
C ASN A 526 2.10 -36.48 -2.88
N TYR A 527 3.05 -35.64 -2.47
CA TYR A 527 4.01 -34.95 -3.38
C TYR A 527 4.93 -35.88 -4.18
N GLU A 528 4.96 -37.18 -3.84
CA GLU A 528 5.74 -38.19 -4.54
C GLU A 528 5.03 -38.73 -5.81
N LYS A 529 3.76 -38.38 -6.04
CA LYS A 529 3.02 -38.68 -7.25
C LYS A 529 3.27 -37.67 -8.35
#